data_9e1b1a6a35a0e0005d1389733600e374
#
_entry.id   9e1b1a6a35a0e0005d1389733600e374
#
_cell.length_a   1.000
_cell.length_b   1.000
_cell.length_c   1.000
_cell.angle_alpha   90.00
_cell.angle_beta   90.00
_cell.angle_gamma   90.00
#
_symmetry.space_group_name_H-M   'P 1'
#
loop_
_entity.id
_entity.type
_entity.pdbx_description
1 polymer ?
#
loop_
_entity_poly.entity_id
_entity_poly.type
_entity_poly.pdbx_seq_one_letter_code
_entity_poly.pdbx_strand_id
1 'polypeptide(L)'
;MALASVLIFDVSAARTPTQVTKVFAVTLLPFSIVGPFTGPFIDRFSRRSILVGSSVVRLALTLLMIPALGWTEGSLLLLAVATISVNRFFHSTKSAVLPGLVPSDQYLVANTLSSVIGMVFGATGGVIAGPLTDWVSAEASLIAAASCMAAAAVVAATIRLPRGEKRGLAGIVSELRDDLRDVGDGLRVLLSRRIATYGVTAVWAMRALLGFVLLAALVLFRSRFDVRATGFSAILGGVAVGGFAGALLVPAAAARFGNRGVAPAAFAVAGVAALVIGPIPSWPTILTTVVIAGIAMSCTKIASDTLIQSAIPDRYRGRAFTVYDIGYNGAFVLAALIPTLIISAVGELGIIALTGALSLGAGVALAMWKRRLPEPIDVRSYAGARGDEVPREVIWDGIPVEVAEVEGSWQEEREGERLLKFRLRLADGRRVEVSRGEQWRLDRLLRS
;
A
#
# COMPACT_ATOMS: atom_id res chain seq x y z
N MET A 1 1.98 -3.69 16.47
CA MET A 1 1.38 -2.63 17.32
C MET A 1 1.90 -2.70 18.75
N ALA A 2 1.73 -3.81 19.50
CA ALA A 2 2.32 -3.96 20.84
C ALA A 2 3.82 -3.61 20.88
N LEU A 3 4.58 -4.05 19.91
CA LEU A 3 5.99 -3.75 19.73
C LEU A 3 6.29 -2.25 19.58
N ALA A 4 5.46 -1.54 18.81
CA ALA A 4 5.60 -0.10 18.61
C ALA A 4 5.25 0.66 19.91
N SER A 5 4.22 0.22 20.65
CA SER A 5 3.85 0.81 21.94
C SER A 5 4.99 0.65 22.94
N VAL A 6 5.54 -0.56 23.06
CA VAL A 6 6.64 -0.83 24.01
C VAL A 6 7.91 -0.05 23.63
N LEU A 7 8.34 -0.10 22.36
CA LEU A 7 9.57 0.56 21.93
C LEU A 7 9.52 2.10 22.02
N ILE A 8 8.33 2.68 21.87
CA ILE A 8 8.19 4.15 21.84
C ILE A 8 7.92 4.71 23.22
N PHE A 9 7.20 3.99 24.09
CA PHE A 9 6.67 4.54 25.33
C PHE A 9 7.27 3.96 26.60
N ASP A 10 7.64 2.68 26.61
CA ASP A 10 8.16 2.03 27.82
C ASP A 10 9.70 2.12 27.93
N VAL A 11 10.39 2.21 26.80
CA VAL A 11 11.84 2.43 26.81
C VAL A 11 12.10 3.91 27.04
N SER A 12 12.70 4.25 28.18
CA SER A 12 13.06 5.62 28.62
C SER A 12 13.96 6.39 27.63
N ALA A 13 14.38 5.74 26.58
CA ALA A 13 15.31 6.11 25.55
C ALA A 13 14.78 7.10 24.50
N ALA A 14 13.53 7.01 24.15
CA ALA A 14 13.00 7.89 23.10
C ALA A 14 12.57 9.27 23.66
N ARG A 15 13.45 9.93 24.42
CA ARG A 15 13.17 11.26 25.00
C ARG A 15 13.33 12.40 23.99
N THR A 16 14.05 12.19 22.91
CA THR A 16 14.28 13.19 21.87
C THR A 16 13.61 12.83 20.55
N PRO A 17 13.20 13.81 19.74
CA PRO A 17 12.66 13.57 18.39
C PRO A 17 13.56 12.69 17.52
N THR A 18 14.89 12.86 17.66
CA THR A 18 15.89 12.09 16.92
C THR A 18 15.89 10.60 17.29
N GLN A 19 15.64 10.28 18.56
CA GLN A 19 15.56 8.88 19.02
C GLN A 19 14.29 8.19 18.51
N VAL A 20 13.16 8.88 18.57
CA VAL A 20 11.91 8.41 17.98
C VAL A 20 12.09 8.10 16.48
N THR A 21 12.76 9.00 15.76
CA THR A 21 13.09 8.82 14.34
C THR A 21 13.96 7.59 14.09
N LYS A 22 15.00 7.36 14.93
CA LYS A 22 15.85 6.16 14.81
C LYS A 22 15.04 4.88 15.00
N VAL A 23 14.17 4.83 16.01
CA VAL A 23 13.30 3.68 16.26
C VAL A 23 12.40 3.40 15.03
N PHE A 24 11.78 4.45 14.46
CA PHE A 24 10.95 4.29 13.28
C PHE A 24 11.75 3.87 12.04
N ALA A 25 12.89 4.51 11.78
CA ALA A 25 13.73 4.18 10.62
C ALA A 25 14.19 2.72 10.69
N VAL A 26 14.72 2.30 11.83
CA VAL A 26 15.23 0.93 12.02
C VAL A 26 14.09 -0.10 11.98
N THR A 27 12.91 0.23 12.52
CA THR A 27 11.74 -0.67 12.51
C THR A 27 11.14 -0.84 11.10
N LEU A 28 11.19 0.19 10.27
CA LEU A 28 10.59 0.17 8.94
C LEU A 28 11.56 -0.22 7.82
N LEU A 29 12.86 -0.08 8.04
CA LEU A 29 13.91 -0.42 7.10
C LEU A 29 13.82 -1.89 6.60
N PRO A 30 13.53 -2.91 7.45
CA PRO A 30 13.36 -4.28 7.00
C PRO A 30 12.25 -4.49 5.99
N PHE A 31 11.18 -3.67 6.02
CA PHE A 31 10.09 -3.79 5.06
C PHE A 31 10.55 -3.47 3.63
N SER A 32 11.46 -2.55 3.46
CA SER A 32 12.00 -2.18 2.15
C SER A 32 13.11 -3.12 1.68
N ILE A 33 13.94 -3.60 2.61
CA ILE A 33 15.12 -4.41 2.29
C ILE A 33 14.76 -5.89 2.18
N VAL A 34 14.07 -6.45 3.17
CA VAL A 34 13.80 -7.90 3.23
C VAL A 34 12.73 -8.33 2.23
N GLY A 35 11.77 -7.44 1.92
CA GLY A 35 10.64 -7.76 1.04
C GLY A 35 11.03 -8.39 -0.30
N PRO A 36 11.89 -7.77 -1.10
CA PRO A 36 12.30 -8.29 -2.40
C PRO A 36 13.03 -9.65 -2.35
N PHE A 37 13.69 -9.93 -1.24
CA PHE A 37 14.52 -11.14 -1.09
C PHE A 37 13.78 -12.35 -0.50
N THR A 38 12.48 -12.23 -0.21
CA THR A 38 11.69 -13.34 0.36
C THR A 38 11.36 -14.42 -0.66
N GLY A 39 11.25 -14.09 -1.94
CA GLY A 39 10.86 -15.00 -3.04
C GLY A 39 11.71 -16.27 -3.11
N PRO A 40 13.04 -16.16 -3.33
CA PRO A 40 13.93 -17.31 -3.45
C PRO A 40 13.93 -18.25 -2.24
N PHE A 41 13.67 -17.70 -1.03
CA PHE A 41 13.57 -18.51 0.18
C PHE A 41 12.22 -19.25 0.27
N ILE A 42 11.11 -18.61 -0.13
CA ILE A 42 9.78 -19.23 -0.08
C ILE A 42 9.69 -20.42 -1.04
N ASP A 43 10.35 -20.36 -2.18
CA ASP A 43 10.31 -21.43 -3.18
C ASP A 43 11.16 -22.66 -2.81
N ARG A 44 12.07 -22.52 -1.83
CA ARG A 44 13.00 -23.59 -1.41
C ARG A 44 12.51 -24.42 -0.23
N PHE A 45 11.65 -23.84 0.60
CA PHE A 45 11.12 -24.50 1.79
C PHE A 45 9.64 -24.83 1.60
N SER A 46 9.16 -25.85 2.31
CA SER A 46 7.73 -26.11 2.29
C SER A 46 6.99 -24.89 2.87
N ARG A 47 6.00 -24.38 2.16
CA ARG A 47 5.21 -23.22 2.56
C ARG A 47 4.63 -23.37 3.97
N ARG A 48 4.22 -24.59 4.36
CA ARG A 48 3.79 -24.92 5.72
C ARG A 48 4.90 -24.72 6.74
N SER A 49 6.12 -25.21 6.44
CA SER A 49 7.28 -25.05 7.35
C SER A 49 7.64 -23.58 7.56
N ILE A 50 7.51 -22.74 6.51
CA ILE A 50 7.74 -21.30 6.65
C ILE A 50 6.65 -20.65 7.51
N LEU A 51 5.36 -20.97 7.30
CA LEU A 51 4.27 -20.42 8.12
C LEU A 51 4.39 -20.79 9.59
N VAL A 52 4.66 -22.05 9.88
CA VAL A 52 4.85 -22.53 11.27
C VAL A 52 6.14 -21.96 11.85
N GLY A 53 7.27 -22.13 11.16
CA GLY A 53 8.59 -21.69 11.60
C GLY A 53 8.65 -20.19 11.85
N SER A 54 8.12 -19.36 10.93
CA SER A 54 8.08 -17.92 11.13
C SER A 54 7.19 -17.51 12.32
N SER A 55 6.09 -18.23 12.58
CA SER A 55 5.23 -17.97 13.74
C SER A 55 5.93 -18.36 15.05
N VAL A 56 6.63 -19.50 15.09
CA VAL A 56 7.41 -19.96 16.25
C VAL A 56 8.59 -19.02 16.52
N VAL A 57 9.32 -18.61 15.49
CA VAL A 57 10.46 -17.67 15.64
C VAL A 57 9.96 -16.32 16.17
N ARG A 58 8.85 -15.79 15.64
CA ARG A 58 8.25 -14.54 16.15
C ARG A 58 7.79 -14.68 17.59
N LEU A 59 7.17 -15.81 17.95
CA LEU A 59 6.81 -16.12 19.33
C LEU A 59 8.05 -16.08 20.23
N ALA A 60 9.11 -16.79 19.89
CA ALA A 60 10.35 -16.82 20.65
C ALA A 60 10.99 -15.43 20.80
N LEU A 61 11.09 -14.67 19.69
CA LEU A 61 11.62 -13.31 19.70
C LEU A 61 10.77 -12.38 20.58
N THR A 62 9.43 -12.50 20.53
CA THR A 62 8.53 -11.67 21.35
C THR A 62 8.66 -12.03 22.84
N LEU A 63 8.76 -13.30 23.17
CA LEU A 63 9.00 -13.73 24.57
C LEU A 63 10.37 -13.27 25.07
N LEU A 64 11.40 -13.29 24.22
CA LEU A 64 12.74 -12.79 24.55
C LEU A 64 12.79 -11.28 24.79
N MET A 65 11.83 -10.51 24.23
CA MET A 65 11.71 -9.09 24.53
C MET A 65 11.31 -8.81 25.98
N ILE A 66 10.61 -9.74 26.64
CA ILE A 66 10.17 -9.54 28.04
C ILE A 66 11.40 -9.31 28.96
N PRO A 67 12.36 -10.23 29.09
CA PRO A 67 13.57 -9.95 29.87
C PRO A 67 14.39 -8.80 29.29
N ALA A 68 14.35 -8.59 27.96
CA ALA A 68 15.10 -7.54 27.30
C ALA A 68 14.59 -6.11 27.61
N LEU A 69 13.40 -5.97 28.23
CA LEU A 69 12.92 -4.66 28.73
C LEU A 69 13.90 -4.04 29.76
N GLY A 70 14.60 -4.86 30.53
CA GLY A 70 15.64 -4.45 31.46
C GLY A 70 17.04 -4.32 30.86
N TRP A 71 17.21 -4.59 29.56
CA TRP A 71 18.51 -4.55 28.88
C TRP A 71 18.76 -3.17 28.24
N THR A 72 19.66 -3.14 27.24
CA THR A 72 19.94 -1.94 26.48
C THR A 72 18.87 -1.71 25.40
N GLU A 73 18.64 -0.43 25.04
CA GLU A 73 17.74 -0.04 23.93
C GLU A 73 18.07 -0.76 22.63
N GLY A 74 19.35 -0.93 22.35
CA GLY A 74 19.81 -1.58 21.12
C GLY A 74 19.38 -3.04 21.05
N SER A 75 19.28 -3.75 22.16
CA SER A 75 18.83 -5.13 22.18
C SER A 75 17.35 -5.30 21.88
N LEU A 76 16.51 -4.44 22.46
CA LEU A 76 15.08 -4.40 22.13
C LEU A 76 14.83 -4.05 20.67
N LEU A 77 15.55 -3.05 20.17
CA LEU A 77 15.45 -2.63 18.77
C LEU A 77 15.86 -3.74 17.81
N LEU A 78 16.94 -4.47 18.13
CA LEU A 78 17.39 -5.62 17.34
C LEU A 78 16.34 -6.73 17.30
N LEU A 79 15.76 -7.08 18.46
CA LEU A 79 14.69 -8.08 18.55
C LEU A 79 13.44 -7.65 17.78
N ALA A 80 13.10 -6.35 17.82
CA ALA A 80 12.00 -5.81 17.06
C ALA A 80 12.22 -5.93 15.56
N VAL A 81 13.40 -5.52 15.06
CA VAL A 81 13.79 -5.65 13.66
C VAL A 81 13.75 -7.10 13.21
N ALA A 82 14.29 -8.01 14.01
CA ALA A 82 14.24 -9.45 13.73
C ALA A 82 12.80 -9.96 13.62
N THR A 83 11.93 -9.58 14.57
CA THR A 83 10.51 -9.97 14.57
C THR A 83 9.78 -9.44 13.34
N ILE A 84 10.01 -8.19 12.96
CA ILE A 84 9.40 -7.57 11.78
C ILE A 84 9.92 -8.21 10.50
N SER A 85 11.21 -8.51 10.43
CA SER A 85 11.82 -9.20 9.28
C SER A 85 11.18 -10.59 9.07
N VAL A 86 11.07 -11.37 10.14
CA VAL A 86 10.41 -12.69 10.10
C VAL A 86 8.92 -12.57 9.75
N ASN A 87 8.24 -11.51 10.23
CA ASN A 87 6.85 -11.25 9.88
C ASN A 87 6.65 -11.05 8.37
N ARG A 88 7.63 -10.49 7.68
CA ARG A 88 7.59 -10.33 6.22
C ARG A 88 7.54 -11.67 5.50
N PHE A 89 8.36 -12.65 5.92
CA PHE A 89 8.28 -14.03 5.40
C PHE A 89 6.91 -14.67 5.59
N PHE A 90 6.31 -14.49 6.77
CA PHE A 90 4.96 -14.97 7.04
C PHE A 90 3.93 -14.39 6.06
N HIS A 91 3.93 -13.07 5.87
CA HIS A 91 2.97 -12.41 4.98
C HIS A 91 3.16 -12.79 3.52
N SER A 92 4.39 -12.84 3.02
CA SER A 92 4.70 -13.26 1.65
C SER A 92 4.27 -14.72 1.40
N THR A 93 4.59 -15.62 2.35
CA THR A 93 4.18 -17.03 2.26
C THR A 93 2.67 -17.21 2.33
N LYS A 94 1.97 -16.46 3.20
CA LYS A 94 0.51 -16.48 3.29
C LYS A 94 -0.14 -16.13 1.95
N SER A 95 0.35 -15.10 1.28
CA SER A 95 -0.15 -14.69 -0.04
C SER A 95 0.15 -15.74 -1.12
N ALA A 96 1.31 -16.40 -1.07
CA ALA A 96 1.70 -17.44 -2.01
C ALA A 96 0.94 -18.77 -1.81
N VAL A 97 0.40 -19.01 -0.62
CA VAL A 97 -0.35 -20.23 -0.28
C VAL A 97 -1.80 -20.15 -0.71
N LEU A 98 -2.38 -18.98 -0.67
CA LEU A 98 -3.83 -18.77 -0.86
C LEU A 98 -4.39 -19.35 -2.17
N PRO A 99 -3.71 -19.23 -3.34
CA PRO A 99 -4.20 -19.85 -4.59
C PRO A 99 -4.25 -21.38 -4.56
N GLY A 100 -3.48 -22.01 -3.68
CA GLY A 100 -3.48 -23.47 -3.52
C GLY A 100 -4.50 -24.02 -2.51
N LEU A 101 -5.20 -23.13 -1.80
CA LEU A 101 -6.19 -23.50 -0.77
C LEU A 101 -7.64 -23.34 -1.24
N VAL A 102 -7.89 -22.56 -2.28
CA VAL A 102 -9.23 -22.27 -2.78
C VAL A 102 -9.32 -22.48 -4.28
N PRO A 103 -10.50 -22.87 -4.82
CA PRO A 103 -10.74 -22.90 -6.25
C PRO A 103 -10.48 -21.54 -6.93
N SER A 104 -10.11 -21.57 -8.21
CA SER A 104 -9.71 -20.36 -8.95
C SER A 104 -10.82 -19.29 -9.03
N ASP A 105 -12.07 -19.71 -9.10
CA ASP A 105 -13.27 -18.87 -9.11
C ASP A 105 -13.51 -18.16 -7.76
N GLN A 106 -13.01 -18.72 -6.66
CA GLN A 106 -13.14 -18.16 -5.30
C GLN A 106 -11.90 -17.37 -4.85
N TYR A 107 -10.83 -17.36 -5.63
CA TYR A 107 -9.55 -16.73 -5.24
C TYR A 107 -9.71 -15.24 -4.90
N LEU A 108 -10.48 -14.50 -5.69
CA LEU A 108 -10.71 -13.06 -5.46
C LEU A 108 -11.40 -12.82 -4.10
N VAL A 109 -12.44 -13.61 -3.80
CA VAL A 109 -13.18 -13.50 -2.54
C VAL A 109 -12.29 -13.86 -1.36
N ALA A 110 -11.52 -14.96 -1.45
CA ALA A 110 -10.61 -15.41 -0.40
C ALA A 110 -9.50 -14.40 -0.13
N ASN A 111 -8.92 -13.79 -1.17
CA ASN A 111 -7.89 -12.75 -1.03
C ASN A 111 -8.44 -11.48 -0.38
N THR A 112 -9.64 -11.06 -0.80
CA THR A 112 -10.34 -9.91 -0.20
C THR A 112 -10.63 -10.17 1.27
N LEU A 113 -11.22 -11.33 1.60
CA LEU A 113 -11.53 -11.72 2.98
C LEU A 113 -10.27 -11.79 3.85
N SER A 114 -9.19 -12.39 3.36
CA SER A 114 -7.90 -12.44 4.04
C SER A 114 -7.35 -11.05 4.34
N SER A 115 -7.51 -10.11 3.42
CA SER A 115 -7.05 -8.72 3.57
C SER A 115 -7.91 -7.95 4.57
N VAL A 116 -9.23 -8.06 4.48
CA VAL A 116 -10.18 -7.40 5.40
C VAL A 116 -10.02 -7.92 6.82
N ILE A 117 -9.96 -9.24 7.00
CA ILE A 117 -9.72 -9.86 8.32
C ILE A 117 -8.38 -9.38 8.89
N GLY A 118 -7.32 -9.38 8.07
CA GLY A 118 -6.01 -8.88 8.50
C GLY A 118 -6.03 -7.42 8.93
N MET A 119 -6.80 -6.58 8.24
CA MET A 119 -6.97 -5.16 8.58
C MET A 119 -7.75 -4.99 9.90
N VAL A 120 -8.86 -5.71 10.07
CA VAL A 120 -9.68 -5.66 11.30
C VAL A 120 -8.87 -6.10 12.50
N PHE A 121 -8.23 -7.28 12.46
CA PHE A 121 -7.41 -7.76 13.58
C PHE A 121 -6.18 -6.90 13.82
N GLY A 122 -5.59 -6.33 12.77
CA GLY A 122 -4.48 -5.38 12.89
C GLY A 122 -4.91 -4.10 13.61
N ALA A 123 -6.05 -3.54 13.25
CA ALA A 123 -6.63 -2.36 13.90
C ALA A 123 -7.00 -2.65 15.36
N THR A 124 -7.71 -3.74 15.62
CA THR A 124 -8.11 -4.16 16.99
C THR A 124 -6.88 -4.38 17.88
N GLY A 125 -5.87 -5.09 17.39
CA GLY A 125 -4.62 -5.28 18.11
C GLY A 125 -3.88 -3.97 18.39
N GLY A 126 -3.95 -3.00 17.44
CA GLY A 126 -3.40 -1.66 17.65
C GLY A 126 -4.10 -0.88 18.73
N VAL A 127 -5.43 -0.91 18.76
CA VAL A 127 -6.24 -0.18 19.74
C VAL A 127 -6.09 -0.79 21.15
N ILE A 128 -5.98 -2.11 21.27
CA ILE A 128 -5.86 -2.80 22.57
C ILE A 128 -4.44 -2.67 23.15
N ALA A 129 -3.40 -2.64 22.32
CA ALA A 129 -2.01 -2.71 22.77
C ALA A 129 -1.62 -1.51 23.65
N GLY A 130 -2.10 -0.31 23.36
CA GLY A 130 -1.80 0.87 24.16
C GLY A 130 -2.36 0.82 25.57
N PRO A 131 -3.70 0.67 25.75
CA PRO A 131 -4.30 0.50 27.05
C PRO A 131 -3.69 -0.65 27.86
N LEU A 132 -3.38 -1.79 27.20
CA LEU A 132 -2.77 -2.92 27.89
C LEU A 132 -1.37 -2.59 28.41
N THR A 133 -0.60 -1.79 27.66
CA THR A 133 0.73 -1.29 28.08
C THR A 133 0.62 -0.30 29.24
N ASP A 134 -0.32 0.66 29.17
CA ASP A 134 -0.42 1.75 30.15
C ASP A 134 -1.12 1.34 31.46
N TRP A 135 -2.15 0.47 31.37
CA TRP A 135 -3.00 0.13 32.52
C TRP A 135 -2.60 -1.18 33.19
N VAL A 136 -1.89 -2.05 32.49
CA VAL A 136 -1.42 -3.33 33.03
C VAL A 136 0.11 -3.33 33.08
N SER A 137 0.76 -3.60 31.94
CA SER A 137 2.22 -3.49 31.80
C SER A 137 2.66 -3.75 30.35
N ALA A 138 3.91 -3.40 30.03
CA ALA A 138 4.55 -3.71 28.74
C ALA A 138 4.65 -5.22 28.52
N GLU A 139 4.97 -5.97 29.57
CA GLU A 139 5.05 -7.44 29.54
C GLU A 139 3.69 -8.05 29.17
N ALA A 140 2.59 -7.52 29.73
CA ALA A 140 1.24 -7.99 29.40
C ALA A 140 0.93 -7.82 27.91
N SER A 141 1.33 -6.70 27.29
CA SER A 141 1.19 -6.48 25.86
C SER A 141 2.02 -7.45 25.02
N LEU A 142 3.25 -7.74 25.46
CA LEU A 142 4.12 -8.72 24.79
C LEU A 142 3.59 -10.14 24.94
N ILE A 143 3.06 -10.52 26.11
CA ILE A 143 2.43 -11.83 26.34
C ILE A 143 1.18 -12.00 25.45
N ALA A 144 0.33 -10.98 25.38
CA ALA A 144 -0.84 -11.00 24.49
C ALA A 144 -0.44 -11.17 23.02
N ALA A 145 0.60 -10.46 22.58
CA ALA A 145 1.14 -10.61 21.22
C ALA A 145 1.73 -12.02 21.00
N ALA A 146 2.49 -12.55 21.96
CA ALA A 146 3.05 -13.90 21.93
C ALA A 146 1.96 -14.97 21.85
N SER A 147 0.88 -14.82 22.61
CA SER A 147 -0.28 -15.74 22.60
C SER A 147 -0.95 -15.77 21.20
N CYS A 148 -1.11 -14.61 20.56
CA CYS A 148 -1.60 -14.54 19.18
C CYS A 148 -0.65 -15.25 18.18
N MET A 149 0.67 -15.14 18.37
CA MET A 149 1.65 -15.80 17.52
C MET A 149 1.67 -17.32 17.75
N ALA A 150 1.49 -17.77 19.00
CA ALA A 150 1.33 -19.19 19.32
C ALA A 150 0.06 -19.76 18.67
N ALA A 151 -1.07 -19.07 18.76
CA ALA A 151 -2.31 -19.47 18.10
C ALA A 151 -2.11 -19.54 16.57
N ALA A 152 -1.43 -18.57 15.98
CA ALA A 152 -1.11 -18.57 14.55
C ALA A 152 -0.23 -19.77 14.15
N ALA A 153 0.75 -20.16 14.99
CA ALA A 153 1.60 -21.32 14.76
C ALA A 153 0.78 -22.63 14.78
N VAL A 154 -0.12 -22.76 15.78
CA VAL A 154 -1.01 -23.92 15.89
C VAL A 154 -1.93 -24.02 14.66
N VAL A 155 -2.59 -22.92 14.28
CA VAL A 155 -3.45 -22.89 13.08
C VAL A 155 -2.65 -23.23 11.83
N ALA A 156 -1.46 -22.63 11.64
CA ALA A 156 -0.59 -22.93 10.51
C ALA A 156 -0.18 -24.42 10.44
N ALA A 157 0.01 -25.05 11.62
CA ALA A 157 0.33 -26.47 11.70
C ALA A 157 -0.83 -27.39 11.29
N THR A 158 -2.09 -26.94 11.34
CA THR A 158 -3.26 -27.72 10.87
C THR A 158 -3.46 -27.65 9.36
N ILE A 159 -2.89 -26.65 8.68
CA ILE A 159 -3.07 -26.47 7.24
C ILE A 159 -2.40 -27.60 6.48
N ARG A 160 -3.16 -28.30 5.65
CA ARG A 160 -2.64 -29.35 4.77
C ARG A 160 -2.30 -28.72 3.41
N LEU A 161 -1.02 -28.58 3.15
CA LEU A 161 -0.51 -28.06 1.88
C LEU A 161 0.19 -29.18 1.11
N PRO A 162 0.12 -29.19 -0.24
CA PRO A 162 0.95 -30.04 -1.06
C PRO A 162 2.42 -29.83 -0.70
N ARG A 163 3.21 -30.91 -0.64
CA ARG A 163 4.64 -30.82 -0.41
C ARG A 163 5.27 -30.16 -1.63
N GLY A 164 5.77 -28.94 -1.49
CA GLY A 164 6.59 -28.29 -2.51
C GLY A 164 7.89 -29.04 -2.71
N GLU A 165 8.42 -29.01 -3.92
CA GLU A 165 9.76 -29.55 -4.21
C GLU A 165 10.80 -28.79 -3.37
N LYS A 166 11.58 -29.55 -2.61
CA LYS A 166 12.71 -28.99 -1.85
C LYS A 166 13.84 -28.70 -2.86
N ARG A 167 14.04 -27.43 -3.21
CA ARG A 167 15.22 -27.00 -3.96
C ARG A 167 16.37 -26.73 -2.98
N GLY A 168 17.58 -27.20 -3.31
CA GLY A 168 18.78 -26.97 -2.49
C GLY A 168 19.18 -25.50 -2.41
N LEU A 169 20.06 -25.15 -1.47
CA LEU A 169 20.56 -23.78 -1.29
C LEU A 169 21.49 -23.30 -2.43
N ALA A 170 21.91 -24.20 -3.32
CA ALA A 170 22.71 -23.86 -4.50
C ALA A 170 21.91 -22.93 -5.43
N GLY A 171 22.52 -21.85 -5.91
CA GLY A 171 21.90 -20.91 -6.85
C GLY A 171 21.16 -19.71 -6.21
N ILE A 172 21.13 -19.54 -4.87
CA ILE A 172 20.51 -18.37 -4.24
C ILE A 172 21.09 -17.07 -4.79
N VAL A 173 22.39 -16.98 -4.98
CA VAL A 173 23.06 -15.76 -5.43
C VAL A 173 22.67 -15.42 -6.88
N SER A 174 22.53 -16.43 -7.75
CA SER A 174 22.05 -16.18 -9.13
C SER A 174 20.60 -15.74 -9.16
N GLU A 175 19.72 -16.35 -8.36
CA GLU A 175 18.31 -15.96 -8.24
C GLU A 175 18.17 -14.53 -7.68
N LEU A 176 18.95 -14.16 -6.64
CA LEU A 176 18.98 -12.80 -6.12
C LEU A 176 19.43 -11.78 -7.18
N ARG A 177 20.40 -12.17 -8.04
CA ARG A 177 20.84 -11.31 -9.14
C ARG A 177 19.76 -11.14 -10.21
N ASP A 178 19.02 -12.20 -10.48
CA ASP A 178 17.90 -12.17 -11.42
C ASP A 178 16.74 -11.35 -10.85
N ASP A 179 16.43 -11.47 -9.55
CA ASP A 179 15.44 -10.62 -8.86
C ASP A 179 15.82 -9.13 -8.93
N LEU A 180 17.10 -8.78 -8.78
CA LEU A 180 17.55 -7.39 -8.94
C LEU A 180 17.38 -6.87 -10.38
N ARG A 181 17.62 -7.72 -11.39
CA ARG A 181 17.33 -7.38 -12.80
C ARG A 181 15.82 -7.21 -13.01
N ASP A 182 15.02 -8.08 -12.42
CA ASP A 182 13.58 -8.03 -12.47
C ASP A 182 13.03 -6.75 -11.85
N VAL A 183 13.64 -6.23 -10.78
CA VAL A 183 13.32 -4.90 -10.22
C VAL A 183 13.61 -3.80 -11.23
N GLY A 184 14.74 -3.86 -11.93
CA GLY A 184 15.08 -2.90 -12.99
C GLY A 184 14.07 -2.91 -14.15
N ASP A 185 13.68 -4.11 -14.60
CA ASP A 185 12.67 -4.28 -15.64
C ASP A 185 11.29 -3.80 -15.16
N GLY A 186 10.91 -4.11 -13.93
CA GLY A 186 9.68 -3.60 -13.31
C GLY A 186 9.63 -2.08 -13.27
N LEU A 187 10.73 -1.42 -12.90
CA LEU A 187 10.84 0.04 -12.91
C LEU A 187 10.70 0.61 -14.33
N ARG A 188 11.38 0.01 -15.31
CA ARG A 188 11.29 0.43 -16.71
C ARG A 188 9.85 0.33 -17.22
N VAL A 189 9.17 -0.78 -16.94
CA VAL A 189 7.76 -0.97 -17.35
C VAL A 189 6.84 0.04 -16.66
N LEU A 190 7.00 0.26 -15.35
CA LEU A 190 6.24 1.28 -14.63
C LEU A 190 6.41 2.67 -15.24
N LEU A 191 7.64 3.09 -15.51
CA LEU A 191 7.94 4.42 -16.06
C LEU A 191 7.54 4.56 -17.53
N SER A 192 7.50 3.49 -18.31
CA SER A 192 7.06 3.51 -19.70
C SER A 192 5.55 3.73 -19.86
N ARG A 193 4.76 3.42 -18.84
CA ARG A 193 3.29 3.51 -18.86
C ARG A 193 2.80 4.72 -18.07
N ARG A 194 2.44 5.82 -18.73
CA ARG A 194 2.02 7.10 -18.10
C ARG A 194 0.96 6.94 -17.00
N ILE A 195 -0.01 6.03 -17.21
CA ILE A 195 -1.09 5.77 -16.23
C ILE A 195 -0.52 5.06 -14.99
N ALA A 196 0.36 4.06 -15.17
CA ALA A 196 0.99 3.37 -14.06
C ALA A 196 1.90 4.32 -13.27
N THR A 197 2.71 5.14 -13.96
CA THR A 197 3.57 6.16 -13.34
C THR A 197 2.74 7.14 -12.51
N TYR A 198 1.61 7.61 -13.03
CA TYR A 198 0.70 8.48 -12.29
C TYR A 198 0.17 7.80 -11.02
N GLY A 199 -0.33 6.57 -11.13
CA GLY A 199 -0.86 5.82 -9.99
C GLY A 199 0.20 5.57 -8.92
N VAL A 200 1.39 5.13 -9.32
CA VAL A 200 2.52 4.88 -8.39
C VAL A 200 2.94 6.17 -7.69
N THR A 201 3.10 7.27 -8.43
CA THR A 201 3.47 8.56 -7.85
C THR A 201 2.42 9.06 -6.85
N ALA A 202 1.13 8.92 -7.16
CA ALA A 202 0.06 9.31 -6.25
C ALA A 202 0.11 8.51 -4.94
N VAL A 203 0.31 7.19 -5.01
CA VAL A 203 0.41 6.34 -3.82
C VAL A 203 1.67 6.62 -3.01
N TRP A 204 2.82 6.78 -3.65
CA TRP A 204 4.08 7.10 -2.96
C TRP A 204 4.01 8.47 -2.28
N ALA A 205 3.44 9.47 -2.95
CA ALA A 205 3.23 10.80 -2.36
C ALA A 205 2.29 10.75 -1.15
N MET A 206 1.17 10.01 -1.24
CA MET A 206 0.26 9.82 -0.11
C MET A 206 0.92 9.07 1.04
N ARG A 207 1.73 8.07 0.73
CA ARG A 207 2.46 7.29 1.74
C ARG A 207 3.53 8.12 2.42
N ALA A 208 4.24 8.97 1.67
CA ALA A 208 5.19 9.94 2.20
C ALA A 208 4.48 10.93 3.14
N LEU A 209 3.35 11.49 2.71
CA LEU A 209 2.55 12.39 3.53
C LEU A 209 2.10 11.72 4.84
N LEU A 210 1.66 10.46 4.79
CA LEU A 210 1.29 9.71 5.98
C LEU A 210 2.49 9.51 6.93
N GLY A 211 3.66 9.18 6.42
CA GLY A 211 4.89 9.04 7.21
C GLY A 211 5.25 10.35 7.89
N PHE A 212 5.19 11.45 7.15
CA PHE A 212 5.41 12.79 7.66
C PHE A 212 4.42 13.14 8.79
N VAL A 213 3.11 12.96 8.55
CA VAL A 213 2.03 13.29 9.50
C VAL A 213 2.12 12.43 10.76
N LEU A 214 2.38 11.13 10.61
CA LEU A 214 2.41 10.21 11.75
C LEU A 214 3.55 10.57 12.71
N LEU A 215 4.73 10.88 12.18
CA LEU A 215 5.84 11.25 13.04
C LEU A 215 5.70 12.69 13.57
N ALA A 216 5.20 13.62 12.76
CA ALA A 216 4.85 14.96 13.21
C ALA A 216 3.84 14.90 14.38
N ALA A 217 2.77 14.11 14.24
CA ALA A 217 1.80 13.90 15.30
C ALA A 217 2.45 13.36 16.56
N LEU A 218 3.27 12.31 16.44
CA LEU A 218 3.95 11.72 17.61
C LEU A 218 4.84 12.72 18.34
N VAL A 219 5.60 13.53 17.61
CA VAL A 219 6.49 14.58 18.20
C VAL A 219 5.66 15.69 18.85
N LEU A 220 4.63 16.20 18.16
CA LEU A 220 3.74 17.25 18.66
C LEU A 220 2.97 16.82 19.90
N PHE A 221 2.52 15.57 19.93
CA PHE A 221 1.72 15.07 21.05
C PHE A 221 2.54 14.85 22.30
N ARG A 222 3.77 14.36 22.13
CA ARG A 222 4.67 14.14 23.27
C ARG A 222 5.03 15.44 23.98
N SER A 223 5.10 16.55 23.25
CA SER A 223 5.42 17.86 23.82
C SER A 223 4.26 18.53 24.57
N ARG A 224 3.00 18.26 24.15
CA ARG A 224 1.83 18.98 24.68
C ARG A 224 0.90 18.17 25.57
N PHE A 225 0.78 16.87 25.37
CA PHE A 225 -0.32 16.08 25.96
C PHE A 225 0.15 14.94 26.86
N ASP A 226 1.44 14.80 27.18
CA ASP A 226 1.97 13.65 27.93
C ASP A 226 1.40 12.31 27.40
N VAL A 227 1.51 12.11 26.08
CA VAL A 227 0.86 11.00 25.37
C VAL A 227 1.51 9.70 25.75
N ARG A 228 0.73 8.86 26.43
CA ARG A 228 1.04 7.47 26.74
C ARG A 228 0.77 6.57 25.54
N ALA A 229 1.06 5.29 25.68
CA ALA A 229 0.84 4.29 24.63
C ALA A 229 -0.62 4.22 24.15
N THR A 230 -1.59 4.47 25.06
CA THR A 230 -3.03 4.56 24.74
C THR A 230 -3.33 5.65 23.70
N GLY A 231 -2.76 6.85 23.86
CA GLY A 231 -2.99 7.94 22.92
C GLY A 231 -2.41 7.64 21.53
N PHE A 232 -1.21 7.06 21.47
CA PHE A 232 -0.63 6.61 20.20
C PHE A 232 -1.48 5.51 19.53
N SER A 233 -1.98 4.57 20.31
CA SER A 233 -2.88 3.52 19.84
C SER A 233 -4.19 4.09 19.31
N ALA A 234 -4.73 5.14 19.92
CA ALA A 234 -5.91 5.85 19.45
C ALA A 234 -5.67 6.53 18.08
N ILE A 235 -4.49 7.15 17.89
CA ILE A 235 -4.08 7.74 16.60
C ILE A 235 -4.01 6.66 15.51
N LEU A 236 -3.32 5.55 15.78
CA LEU A 236 -3.24 4.43 14.83
C LEU A 236 -4.60 3.80 14.55
N GLY A 237 -5.43 3.68 15.59
CA GLY A 237 -6.82 3.23 15.47
C GLY A 237 -7.65 4.16 14.59
N GLY A 238 -7.50 5.47 14.77
CA GLY A 238 -8.14 6.48 13.92
C GLY A 238 -7.75 6.36 12.45
N VAL A 239 -6.46 6.18 12.13
CA VAL A 239 -6.00 5.90 10.76
C VAL A 239 -6.62 4.62 10.21
N ALA A 240 -6.71 3.56 11.02
CA ALA A 240 -7.28 2.28 10.60
C ALA A 240 -8.80 2.37 10.33
N VAL A 241 -9.54 3.05 11.22
CA VAL A 241 -10.98 3.34 11.04
C VAL A 241 -11.20 4.17 9.78
N GLY A 242 -10.40 5.24 9.59
CA GLY A 242 -10.42 6.03 8.37
C GLY A 242 -10.10 5.21 7.12
N GLY A 243 -9.11 4.33 7.20
CA GLY A 243 -8.74 3.43 6.11
C GLY A 243 -9.88 2.49 5.71
N PHE A 244 -10.58 1.92 6.67
CA PHE A 244 -11.77 1.10 6.44
C PHE A 244 -12.91 1.91 5.81
N ALA A 245 -13.22 3.07 6.38
CA ALA A 245 -14.23 3.98 5.83
C ALA A 245 -13.88 4.40 4.39
N GLY A 246 -12.60 4.72 4.14
CA GLY A 246 -12.10 5.05 2.81
C GLY A 246 -12.30 3.93 1.80
N ALA A 247 -12.06 2.67 2.18
CA ALA A 247 -12.29 1.52 1.31
C ALA A 247 -13.77 1.39 0.89
N LEU A 248 -14.70 1.70 1.80
CA LEU A 248 -16.13 1.72 1.51
C LEU A 248 -16.53 2.91 0.62
N LEU A 249 -15.83 4.03 0.73
CA LEU A 249 -16.13 5.25 -0.04
C LEU A 249 -15.54 5.24 -1.46
N VAL A 250 -14.54 4.41 -1.74
CA VAL A 250 -13.86 4.37 -3.05
C VAL A 250 -14.82 4.19 -4.22
N PRO A 251 -15.80 3.26 -4.23
CA PRO A 251 -16.70 3.11 -5.37
C PRO A 251 -17.47 4.39 -5.68
N ALA A 252 -18.00 5.07 -4.66
CA ALA A 252 -18.72 6.33 -4.82
C ALA A 252 -17.79 7.47 -5.28
N ALA A 253 -16.58 7.54 -4.74
CA ALA A 253 -15.58 8.52 -5.16
C ALA A 253 -15.12 8.28 -6.60
N ALA A 254 -14.91 7.03 -7.00
CA ALA A 254 -14.55 6.67 -8.36
C ALA A 254 -15.69 6.95 -9.36
N ALA A 255 -16.94 6.71 -8.97
CA ALA A 255 -18.11 7.06 -9.79
C ALA A 255 -18.22 8.57 -10.02
N ARG A 256 -17.86 9.41 -9.02
CA ARG A 256 -17.96 10.87 -9.11
C ARG A 256 -16.77 11.54 -9.79
N PHE A 257 -15.55 11.09 -9.51
CA PHE A 257 -14.30 11.75 -9.91
C PHE A 257 -13.52 10.98 -10.98
N GLY A 258 -13.93 9.74 -11.30
CA GLY A 258 -13.14 8.75 -12.04
C GLY A 258 -11.96 8.25 -11.21
N ASN A 259 -11.43 7.06 -11.49
CA ASN A 259 -10.28 6.50 -10.76
C ASN A 259 -9.07 7.45 -10.72
N ARG A 260 -8.85 8.25 -11.79
CA ARG A 260 -7.76 9.22 -11.86
C ARG A 260 -8.01 10.49 -11.06
N GLY A 261 -9.27 10.80 -10.73
CA GLY A 261 -9.66 11.98 -9.95
C GLY A 261 -9.72 11.74 -8.46
N VAL A 262 -9.75 10.48 -8.02
CA VAL A 262 -9.83 10.12 -6.59
C VAL A 262 -8.61 10.62 -5.82
N ALA A 263 -7.39 10.38 -6.32
CA ALA A 263 -6.18 10.81 -5.64
C ALA A 263 -6.10 12.34 -5.45
N PRO A 264 -6.25 13.19 -6.48
CA PRO A 264 -6.28 14.65 -6.30
C PRO A 264 -7.32 15.12 -5.30
N ALA A 265 -8.53 14.55 -5.33
CA ALA A 265 -9.60 14.90 -4.40
C ALA A 265 -9.25 14.49 -2.96
N ALA A 266 -8.69 13.30 -2.77
CA ALA A 266 -8.26 12.81 -1.46
C ALA A 266 -7.16 13.69 -0.85
N PHE A 267 -6.17 14.10 -1.65
CA PHE A 267 -5.13 15.04 -1.23
C PHE A 267 -5.69 16.42 -0.87
N ALA A 268 -6.65 16.93 -1.65
CA ALA A 268 -7.30 18.20 -1.35
C ALA A 268 -8.06 18.14 -0.02
N VAL A 269 -8.85 17.09 0.22
CA VAL A 269 -9.60 16.90 1.47
C VAL A 269 -8.63 16.80 2.66
N ALA A 270 -7.57 15.98 2.56
CA ALA A 270 -6.58 15.85 3.62
C ALA A 270 -5.84 17.17 3.88
N GLY A 271 -5.51 17.92 2.83
CA GLY A 271 -4.83 19.20 2.95
C GLY A 271 -5.69 20.29 3.60
N VAL A 272 -6.96 20.39 3.20
CA VAL A 272 -7.92 21.32 3.83
C VAL A 272 -8.14 20.94 5.30
N ALA A 273 -8.33 19.66 5.61
CA ALA A 273 -8.49 19.21 6.99
C ALA A 273 -7.25 19.56 7.83
N ALA A 274 -6.05 19.37 7.33
CA ALA A 274 -4.82 19.72 8.03
C ALA A 274 -4.71 21.22 8.31
N LEU A 275 -5.12 22.09 7.37
CA LEU A 275 -5.05 23.55 7.53
C LEU A 275 -6.16 24.13 8.42
N VAL A 276 -7.36 23.56 8.35
CA VAL A 276 -8.54 24.11 9.07
C VAL A 276 -8.67 23.52 10.47
N ILE A 277 -8.49 22.20 10.59
CA ILE A 277 -8.69 21.48 11.85
C ILE A 277 -7.38 21.34 12.63
N GLY A 278 -6.26 21.13 11.93
CA GLY A 278 -4.94 20.89 12.54
C GLY A 278 -4.47 21.96 13.53
N PRO A 279 -4.68 23.27 13.31
CA PRO A 279 -4.29 24.31 14.25
C PRO A 279 -5.01 24.29 15.60
N ILE A 280 -6.12 23.55 15.71
CA ILE A 280 -6.91 23.45 16.94
C ILE A 280 -6.40 22.26 17.78
N PRO A 281 -5.59 22.46 18.84
CA PRO A 281 -4.94 21.38 19.57
C PRO A 281 -5.89 20.74 20.58
N SER A 282 -6.77 19.85 20.11
CA SER A 282 -7.65 19.07 20.97
C SER A 282 -7.71 17.60 20.51
N TRP A 283 -8.01 16.68 21.42
CA TRP A 283 -8.13 15.25 21.07
C TRP A 283 -9.14 14.98 19.95
N PRO A 284 -10.36 15.57 19.96
CA PRO A 284 -11.31 15.37 18.88
C PRO A 284 -10.78 15.80 17.51
N THR A 285 -10.10 16.97 17.44
CA THR A 285 -9.57 17.48 16.17
C THR A 285 -8.47 16.62 15.60
N ILE A 286 -7.63 16.09 16.47
CA ILE A 286 -6.57 15.17 16.11
C ILE A 286 -7.12 13.87 15.55
N LEU A 287 -8.03 13.22 16.29
CA LEU A 287 -8.66 11.99 15.85
C LEU A 287 -9.41 12.20 14.53
N THR A 288 -10.11 13.33 14.38
CA THR A 288 -10.77 13.67 13.11
C THR A 288 -9.76 13.79 11.97
N THR A 289 -8.65 14.49 12.18
CA THR A 289 -7.61 14.67 11.15
C THR A 289 -6.97 13.34 10.73
N VAL A 290 -6.65 12.45 11.69
CA VAL A 290 -6.06 11.14 11.36
C VAL A 290 -7.06 10.19 10.71
N VAL A 291 -8.34 10.26 11.05
CA VAL A 291 -9.42 9.53 10.35
C VAL A 291 -9.52 10.00 8.90
N ILE A 292 -9.53 11.32 8.66
CA ILE A 292 -9.55 11.89 7.30
C ILE A 292 -8.30 11.47 6.52
N ALA A 293 -7.13 11.50 7.14
CA ALA A 293 -5.88 11.03 6.52
C ALA A 293 -5.95 9.54 6.16
N GLY A 294 -6.54 8.72 7.01
CA GLY A 294 -6.79 7.29 6.75
C GLY A 294 -7.73 7.07 5.56
N ILE A 295 -8.83 7.85 5.49
CA ILE A 295 -9.75 7.83 4.33
C ILE A 295 -9.01 8.19 3.05
N ALA A 296 -8.29 9.32 3.06
CA ALA A 296 -7.55 9.80 1.90
C ALA A 296 -6.51 8.80 1.42
N MET A 297 -5.77 8.18 2.35
CA MET A 297 -4.79 7.14 2.06
C MET A 297 -5.44 5.92 1.38
N SER A 298 -6.52 5.41 1.95
CA SER A 298 -7.20 4.21 1.43
C SER A 298 -7.82 4.47 0.06
N CYS A 299 -8.49 5.61 -0.11
CA CYS A 299 -9.04 6.03 -1.40
C CYS A 299 -7.96 6.15 -2.48
N THR A 300 -6.86 6.86 -2.17
CA THR A 300 -5.73 7.01 -3.11
C THR A 300 -5.12 5.66 -3.46
N LYS A 301 -4.87 4.81 -2.46
CA LYS A 301 -4.25 3.50 -2.67
C LYS A 301 -5.10 2.61 -3.57
N ILE A 302 -6.38 2.40 -3.25
CA ILE A 302 -7.25 1.49 -3.99
C ILE A 302 -7.47 1.98 -5.43
N ALA A 303 -7.75 3.28 -5.62
CA ALA A 303 -7.92 3.82 -6.96
C ALA A 303 -6.63 3.73 -7.80
N SER A 304 -5.48 3.99 -7.19
CA SER A 304 -4.18 3.88 -7.88
C SER A 304 -3.78 2.43 -8.17
N ASP A 305 -4.02 1.50 -7.25
CA ASP A 305 -3.78 0.07 -7.47
C ASP A 305 -4.59 -0.43 -8.69
N THR A 306 -5.85 0.01 -8.83
CA THR A 306 -6.69 -0.28 -10.00
C THR A 306 -6.08 0.27 -11.28
N LEU A 307 -5.58 1.53 -11.28
CA LEU A 307 -4.92 2.15 -12.44
C LEU A 307 -3.63 1.43 -12.82
N ILE A 308 -2.84 1.02 -11.84
CA ILE A 308 -1.58 0.30 -12.08
C ILE A 308 -1.85 -1.08 -12.66
N GLN A 309 -2.80 -1.83 -12.06
CA GLN A 309 -3.17 -3.16 -12.52
C GLN A 309 -3.72 -3.15 -13.95
N SER A 310 -4.51 -2.14 -14.29
CA SER A 310 -5.07 -1.99 -15.64
C SER A 310 -4.06 -1.55 -16.69
N ALA A 311 -2.96 -0.90 -16.28
CA ALA A 311 -1.98 -0.36 -17.21
C ALA A 311 -0.79 -1.29 -17.47
N ILE A 312 -0.58 -2.33 -16.65
CA ILE A 312 0.59 -3.21 -16.72
C ILE A 312 0.17 -4.60 -17.21
N PRO A 313 0.81 -5.13 -18.27
CA PRO A 313 0.60 -6.50 -18.74
C PRO A 313 0.86 -7.54 -17.65
N ASP A 314 0.09 -8.62 -17.64
CA ASP A 314 0.13 -9.66 -16.60
C ASP A 314 1.53 -10.23 -16.39
N ARG A 315 2.29 -10.44 -17.46
CA ARG A 315 3.68 -10.96 -17.43
C ARG A 315 4.66 -10.10 -16.64
N TYR A 316 4.40 -8.78 -16.51
CA TYR A 316 5.28 -7.84 -15.79
C TYR A 316 4.69 -7.38 -14.45
N ARG A 317 3.45 -7.80 -14.13
CA ARG A 317 2.72 -7.31 -12.95
C ARG A 317 3.47 -7.57 -11.65
N GLY A 318 4.01 -8.78 -11.46
CA GLY A 318 4.78 -9.12 -10.27
C GLY A 318 6.01 -8.21 -10.09
N ARG A 319 6.81 -8.02 -11.15
CA ARG A 319 8.02 -7.17 -11.15
C ARG A 319 7.69 -5.71 -10.85
N ALA A 320 6.64 -5.20 -11.47
CA ALA A 320 6.18 -3.83 -11.26
C ALA A 320 5.69 -3.60 -9.82
N PHE A 321 4.95 -4.54 -9.24
CA PHE A 321 4.49 -4.45 -7.86
C PHE A 321 5.62 -4.58 -6.83
N THR A 322 6.71 -5.28 -7.14
CA THR A 322 7.92 -5.27 -6.30
C THR A 322 8.51 -3.86 -6.19
N VAL A 323 8.66 -3.16 -7.32
CA VAL A 323 9.12 -1.76 -7.34
C VAL A 323 8.14 -0.83 -6.61
N TYR A 324 6.85 -1.02 -6.85
CA TYR A 324 5.79 -0.31 -6.15
C TYR A 324 5.92 -0.44 -4.63
N ASP A 325 6.11 -1.65 -4.11
CA ASP A 325 6.22 -1.92 -2.67
C ASP A 325 7.49 -1.32 -2.06
N ILE A 326 8.61 -1.39 -2.77
CA ILE A 326 9.88 -0.76 -2.33
C ILE A 326 9.68 0.75 -2.19
N GLY A 327 9.14 1.41 -3.20
CA GLY A 327 8.90 2.83 -3.17
C GLY A 327 7.81 3.24 -2.16
N TYR A 328 6.76 2.43 -2.02
CA TYR A 328 5.69 2.65 -1.05
C TYR A 328 6.20 2.68 0.40
N ASN A 329 7.06 1.74 0.78
CA ASN A 329 7.64 1.70 2.12
C ASN A 329 8.78 2.71 2.27
N GLY A 330 9.62 2.85 1.23
CA GLY A 330 10.72 3.83 1.21
C GLY A 330 10.22 5.27 1.35
N ALA A 331 9.17 5.64 0.60
CA ALA A 331 8.56 6.97 0.69
C ALA A 331 8.06 7.31 2.10
N PHE A 332 7.45 6.34 2.79
CA PHE A 332 7.02 6.50 4.18
C PHE A 332 8.19 6.76 5.12
N VAL A 333 9.23 5.92 5.04
CA VAL A 333 10.40 6.03 5.93
C VAL A 333 11.13 7.35 5.72
N LEU A 334 11.42 7.70 4.46
CA LEU A 334 12.16 8.92 4.14
C LEU A 334 11.39 10.17 4.56
N ALA A 335 10.09 10.22 4.31
CA ALA A 335 9.28 11.36 4.70
C ALA A 335 9.07 11.46 6.22
N ALA A 336 9.03 10.35 6.93
CA ALA A 336 8.94 10.34 8.39
C ALA A 336 10.17 10.96 9.08
N LEU A 337 11.34 11.00 8.43
CA LEU A 337 12.52 11.66 8.98
C LEU A 337 12.44 13.19 8.97
N ILE A 338 11.68 13.77 8.03
CA ILE A 338 11.68 15.21 7.77
C ILE A 338 11.16 16.04 8.96
N PRO A 339 10.02 15.70 9.62
CA PRO A 339 9.50 16.51 10.72
C PRO A 339 10.51 16.73 11.86
N THR A 340 11.30 15.72 12.20
CA THR A 340 12.28 15.82 13.27
C THR A 340 13.47 16.72 12.95
N LEU A 341 13.78 16.87 11.65
CA LEU A 341 14.87 17.74 11.20
C LEU A 341 14.47 19.22 11.16
N ILE A 342 13.18 19.50 10.93
CA ILE A 342 12.71 20.87 10.67
C ILE A 342 11.88 21.47 11.79
N ILE A 343 11.40 20.67 12.77
CA ILE A 343 10.48 21.14 13.81
C ILE A 343 11.08 22.26 14.66
N SER A 344 12.39 22.23 14.92
CA SER A 344 13.09 23.30 15.66
C SER A 344 13.12 24.62 14.91
N ALA A 345 13.07 24.58 13.57
CA ALA A 345 13.11 25.77 12.73
C ALA A 345 11.71 26.35 12.44
N VAL A 346 10.70 25.49 12.20
CA VAL A 346 9.38 25.91 11.75
C VAL A 346 8.31 25.87 12.86
N GLY A 347 8.62 25.22 13.98
CA GLY A 347 7.70 25.04 15.09
C GLY A 347 6.50 24.11 14.74
N GLU A 348 5.63 23.91 15.72
CA GLU A 348 4.50 22.99 15.62
C GLU A 348 3.48 23.44 14.57
N LEU A 349 3.08 24.70 14.61
CA LEU A 349 2.12 25.26 13.64
C LEU A 349 2.69 25.24 12.22
N GLY A 350 4.01 25.46 12.08
CA GLY A 350 4.70 25.36 10.81
C GLY A 350 4.65 23.94 10.22
N ILE A 351 4.80 22.91 11.04
CA ILE A 351 4.65 21.51 10.61
C ILE A 351 3.23 21.22 10.11
N ILE A 352 2.22 21.69 10.83
CA ILE A 352 0.80 21.52 10.44
C ILE A 352 0.51 22.25 9.11
N ALA A 353 0.95 23.51 9.01
CA ALA A 353 0.80 24.30 7.80
C ALA A 353 1.51 23.66 6.60
N LEU A 354 2.73 23.15 6.80
CA LEU A 354 3.49 22.46 5.78
C LEU A 354 2.81 21.16 5.33
N THR A 355 2.24 20.39 6.27
CA THR A 355 1.45 19.20 5.96
C THR A 355 0.29 19.54 5.02
N GLY A 356 -0.48 20.56 5.35
CA GLY A 356 -1.61 21.01 4.54
C GLY A 356 -1.17 21.53 3.18
N ALA A 357 -0.13 22.36 3.14
CA ALA A 357 0.42 22.91 1.91
C ALA A 357 0.97 21.83 0.98
N LEU A 358 1.74 20.88 1.49
CA LEU A 358 2.26 19.74 0.72
C LEU A 358 1.14 18.87 0.17
N SER A 359 0.10 18.61 0.98
CA SER A 359 -1.06 17.84 0.55
C SER A 359 -1.80 18.56 -0.57
N LEU A 360 -2.15 19.83 -0.41
CA LEU A 360 -2.82 20.61 -1.45
C LEU A 360 -1.97 20.73 -2.72
N GLY A 361 -0.67 21.01 -2.57
CA GLY A 361 0.27 21.09 -3.69
C GLY A 361 0.34 19.79 -4.48
N ALA A 362 0.43 18.65 -3.81
CA ALA A 362 0.39 17.34 -4.43
C ALA A 362 -0.95 17.08 -5.13
N GLY A 363 -2.06 17.45 -4.50
CA GLY A 363 -3.40 17.35 -5.10
C GLY A 363 -3.52 18.16 -6.39
N VAL A 364 -3.05 19.41 -6.39
CA VAL A 364 -3.02 20.28 -7.58
C VAL A 364 -2.11 19.71 -8.66
N ALA A 365 -0.89 19.27 -8.29
CA ALA A 365 0.05 18.67 -9.25
C ALA A 365 -0.54 17.42 -9.93
N LEU A 366 -1.18 16.54 -9.14
CA LEU A 366 -1.85 15.36 -9.68
C LEU A 366 -3.07 15.74 -10.55
N ALA A 367 -3.83 16.75 -10.17
CA ALA A 367 -4.96 17.23 -10.98
C ALA A 367 -4.49 17.80 -12.34
N MET A 368 -3.39 18.54 -12.35
CA MET A 368 -2.78 19.04 -13.59
C MET A 368 -2.20 17.89 -14.42
N TRP A 369 -1.55 16.91 -13.79
CA TRP A 369 -1.02 15.75 -14.50
C TRP A 369 -2.13 14.88 -15.10
N LYS A 370 -3.23 14.67 -14.35
CA LYS A 370 -4.42 13.95 -14.85
C LYS A 370 -4.88 14.47 -16.21
N ARG A 371 -4.87 15.80 -16.41
CA ARG A 371 -5.29 16.43 -17.70
C ARG A 371 -4.39 16.07 -18.90
N ARG A 372 -3.17 15.60 -18.64
CA ARG A 372 -2.20 15.20 -19.68
C ARG A 372 -2.18 13.69 -19.95
N LEU A 373 -2.95 12.92 -19.18
CA LEU A 373 -3.07 11.48 -19.41
C LEU A 373 -4.00 11.22 -20.61
N PRO A 374 -3.75 10.13 -21.37
CA PRO A 374 -4.67 9.72 -22.42
C PRO A 374 -6.05 9.44 -21.82
N GLU A 375 -7.12 9.79 -22.51
CA GLU A 375 -8.49 9.59 -22.00
C GLU A 375 -8.78 8.11 -21.75
N PRO A 376 -9.48 7.78 -20.66
CA PRO A 376 -9.87 6.40 -20.37
C PRO A 376 -11.00 6.02 -21.28
N ILE A 377 -10.75 5.10 -22.19
CA ILE A 377 -11.80 4.43 -22.95
C ILE A 377 -11.72 2.93 -22.69
N ASP A 378 -12.88 2.32 -22.65
CA ASP A 378 -13.05 0.89 -22.78
C ASP A 378 -13.95 0.63 -23.99
N VAL A 379 -13.75 -0.51 -24.68
CA VAL A 379 -14.51 -0.83 -25.88
C VAL A 379 -15.13 -2.20 -25.70
N ARG A 380 -16.46 -2.24 -25.71
CA ARG A 380 -17.17 -3.51 -25.79
C ARG A 380 -17.24 -3.97 -27.23
N SER A 381 -16.61 -5.09 -27.49
CA SER A 381 -16.62 -5.75 -28.81
C SER A 381 -17.53 -6.97 -28.79
N TYR A 382 -18.09 -7.28 -29.94
CA TYR A 382 -18.84 -8.51 -30.17
C TYR A 382 -18.00 -9.46 -31.03
N ALA A 383 -17.69 -10.64 -30.49
CA ALA A 383 -17.09 -11.72 -31.24
C ALA A 383 -18.21 -12.52 -31.91
N GLY A 384 -18.42 -12.27 -33.19
CA GLY A 384 -19.34 -13.11 -34.01
C GLY A 384 -18.78 -14.52 -34.17
N ALA A 385 -19.56 -15.41 -34.85
CA ALA A 385 -19.18 -16.80 -35.09
C ALA A 385 -17.84 -17.01 -35.83
N ARG A 386 -17.22 -15.97 -36.37
CA ARG A 386 -15.91 -15.96 -37.05
C ARG A 386 -14.75 -15.50 -36.20
N GLY A 387 -14.97 -15.19 -34.91
CA GLY A 387 -13.91 -14.75 -34.01
C GLY A 387 -13.39 -13.32 -34.22
N ASP A 388 -13.90 -12.58 -35.20
CA ASP A 388 -13.53 -11.17 -35.42
C ASP A 388 -14.31 -10.30 -34.45
N GLU A 389 -13.61 -9.73 -33.49
CA GLU A 389 -14.22 -8.82 -32.52
C GLU A 389 -14.37 -7.42 -33.12
N VAL A 390 -15.61 -7.03 -33.37
CA VAL A 390 -15.96 -5.71 -33.89
C VAL A 390 -16.42 -4.82 -32.72
N PRO A 391 -15.88 -3.59 -32.55
CA PRO A 391 -16.35 -2.65 -31.56
C PRO A 391 -17.82 -2.29 -31.73
N ARG A 392 -18.63 -2.41 -30.68
CA ARG A 392 -20.06 -2.03 -30.69
C ARG A 392 -20.36 -0.86 -29.76
N GLU A 393 -19.66 -0.77 -28.65
CA GLU A 393 -19.79 0.33 -27.69
C GLU A 393 -18.42 0.80 -27.28
N VAL A 394 -18.25 2.12 -27.20
CA VAL A 394 -17.09 2.76 -26.58
C VAL A 394 -17.53 3.36 -25.24
N ILE A 395 -16.97 2.87 -24.16
CA ILE A 395 -17.23 3.42 -22.83
C ILE A 395 -16.30 4.63 -22.66
N TRP A 396 -16.87 5.82 -22.71
CA TRP A 396 -16.16 7.09 -22.55
C TRP A 396 -16.49 7.71 -21.21
N ASP A 397 -15.48 7.85 -20.34
CA ASP A 397 -15.64 8.34 -18.95
C ASP A 397 -16.72 7.57 -18.16
N GLY A 398 -16.88 6.27 -18.45
CA GLY A 398 -17.88 5.41 -17.80
C GLY A 398 -19.26 5.45 -18.45
N ILE A 399 -19.47 6.27 -19.50
CA ILE A 399 -20.75 6.37 -20.24
C ILE A 399 -20.61 5.51 -21.51
N PRO A 400 -21.45 4.49 -21.71
CA PRO A 400 -21.46 3.73 -22.94
C PRO A 400 -22.00 4.58 -24.10
N VAL A 401 -21.25 4.67 -25.18
CA VAL A 401 -21.63 5.33 -26.43
C VAL A 401 -21.60 4.28 -27.53
N GLU A 402 -22.71 4.09 -28.21
CA GLU A 402 -22.84 3.11 -29.27
C GLU A 402 -21.98 3.48 -30.48
N VAL A 403 -21.37 2.50 -31.13
CA VAL A 403 -20.64 2.69 -32.39
C VAL A 403 -21.64 2.70 -33.53
N ALA A 404 -21.83 3.86 -34.14
CA ALA A 404 -22.74 4.01 -35.27
C ALA A 404 -22.17 3.33 -36.53
N GLU A 405 -20.83 3.45 -36.74
CA GLU A 405 -20.17 2.88 -37.91
C GLU A 405 -18.69 2.61 -37.64
N VAL A 406 -18.18 1.50 -38.16
CA VAL A 406 -16.74 1.21 -38.23
C VAL A 406 -16.25 1.69 -39.61
N GLU A 407 -15.63 2.87 -39.65
CA GLU A 407 -15.16 3.51 -40.87
C GLU A 407 -13.95 2.79 -41.47
N GLY A 408 -13.19 2.05 -40.70
CA GLY A 408 -12.05 1.26 -41.15
C GLY A 408 -11.38 0.45 -40.04
N SER A 409 -10.69 -0.60 -40.47
CA SER A 409 -9.84 -1.41 -39.56
C SER A 409 -8.54 -1.77 -40.28
N TRP A 410 -7.41 -1.75 -39.55
CA TRP A 410 -6.08 -2.11 -40.08
C TRP A 410 -5.19 -2.64 -38.98
N GLN A 411 -4.14 -3.35 -39.36
CA GLN A 411 -3.11 -3.82 -38.42
C GLN A 411 -1.89 -2.89 -38.50
N GLU A 412 -1.35 -2.55 -37.34
CA GLU A 412 -0.10 -1.79 -37.22
C GLU A 412 0.84 -2.53 -36.28
N GLU A 413 2.10 -2.68 -36.67
CA GLU A 413 3.12 -3.23 -35.80
C GLU A 413 3.86 -2.07 -35.13
N ARG A 414 3.80 -2.02 -33.81
CA ARG A 414 4.46 -0.99 -33.01
C ARG A 414 5.24 -1.64 -31.86
N GLU A 415 6.53 -1.41 -31.81
CA GLU A 415 7.43 -1.94 -30.76
C GLU A 415 7.37 -3.48 -30.62
N GLY A 416 7.16 -4.21 -31.73
CA GLY A 416 7.07 -5.67 -31.76
C GLY A 416 5.71 -6.24 -31.34
N GLU A 417 4.71 -5.39 -31.08
CA GLU A 417 3.33 -5.76 -30.77
C GLU A 417 2.43 -5.49 -31.98
N ARG A 418 1.65 -6.50 -32.42
CA ARG A 418 0.64 -6.31 -33.46
C ARG A 418 -0.60 -5.71 -32.86
N LEU A 419 -0.94 -4.49 -33.26
CA LEU A 419 -2.11 -3.76 -32.81
C LEU A 419 -3.19 -3.81 -33.92
N LEU A 420 -4.39 -4.20 -33.58
CA LEU A 420 -5.55 -4.06 -34.45
C LEU A 420 -6.17 -2.68 -34.20
N LYS A 421 -6.20 -1.82 -35.23
CA LYS A 421 -6.72 -0.46 -35.14
C LYS A 421 -8.09 -0.37 -35.82
N PHE A 422 -8.95 0.44 -35.21
CA PHE A 422 -10.26 0.76 -35.75
C PHE A 422 -10.46 2.27 -35.78
N ARG A 423 -11.06 2.75 -36.86
CA ARG A 423 -11.64 4.08 -36.95
C ARG A 423 -13.14 3.96 -36.80
N LEU A 424 -13.67 4.58 -35.75
CA LEU A 424 -15.06 4.46 -35.35
C LEU A 424 -15.75 5.81 -35.41
N ARG A 425 -16.98 5.81 -35.90
CA ARG A 425 -17.94 6.91 -35.75
C ARG A 425 -18.92 6.53 -34.65
N LEU A 426 -18.98 7.31 -33.60
CA LEU A 426 -19.88 7.11 -32.47
C LEU A 426 -21.26 7.70 -32.75
N ALA A 427 -22.29 7.20 -32.06
CA ALA A 427 -23.67 7.67 -32.21
C ALA A 427 -23.87 9.16 -31.85
N ASP A 428 -22.98 9.72 -31.04
CA ASP A 428 -22.95 11.15 -30.69
C ASP A 428 -22.22 12.04 -31.70
N GLY A 429 -21.80 11.47 -32.84
CA GLY A 429 -21.11 12.17 -33.92
C GLY A 429 -19.59 12.26 -33.80
N ARG A 430 -19.00 11.85 -32.67
CA ARG A 430 -17.55 11.81 -32.49
C ARG A 430 -16.90 10.75 -33.36
N ARG A 431 -15.73 11.05 -33.93
CA ARG A 431 -14.89 10.10 -34.66
C ARG A 431 -13.65 9.80 -33.84
N VAL A 432 -13.35 8.51 -33.61
CA VAL A 432 -12.23 8.08 -32.78
C VAL A 432 -11.43 6.98 -33.47
N GLU A 433 -10.12 7.02 -33.27
CA GLU A 433 -9.23 5.90 -33.60
C GLU A 433 -8.90 5.17 -32.31
N VAL A 434 -9.20 3.87 -32.27
CA VAL A 434 -8.91 3.00 -31.15
C VAL A 434 -8.00 1.87 -31.61
N SER A 435 -7.07 1.48 -30.77
CA SER A 435 -6.22 0.30 -30.99
C SER A 435 -6.49 -0.76 -29.96
N ARG A 436 -6.41 -2.01 -30.41
CA ARG A 436 -6.50 -3.20 -29.60
C ARG A 436 -5.15 -3.91 -29.60
N GLY A 437 -4.51 -3.98 -28.42
CA GLY A 437 -3.46 -4.92 -28.09
C GLY A 437 -4.00 -5.87 -27.03
N GLU A 438 -3.33 -5.98 -25.88
CA GLU A 438 -3.89 -6.65 -24.69
C GLU A 438 -5.09 -5.90 -24.10
N GLN A 439 -5.17 -4.60 -24.33
CA GLN A 439 -6.27 -3.72 -23.90
C GLN A 439 -6.59 -2.70 -24.98
N TRP A 440 -7.87 -2.23 -24.99
CA TRP A 440 -8.28 -1.14 -25.88
C TRP A 440 -7.67 0.18 -25.48
N ARG A 441 -7.24 0.98 -26.47
CA ARG A 441 -6.67 2.32 -26.29
C ARG A 441 -7.26 3.30 -27.28
N LEU A 442 -7.49 4.52 -26.81
CA LEU A 442 -7.76 5.64 -27.70
C LEU A 442 -6.42 6.15 -28.26
N ASP A 443 -6.25 6.05 -29.57
CA ASP A 443 -5.06 6.58 -30.24
C ASP A 443 -5.26 8.05 -30.59
N ARG A 444 -6.42 8.41 -31.10
CA ARG A 444 -6.71 9.77 -31.56
C ARG A 444 -8.21 10.08 -31.55
N LEU A 445 -8.56 11.30 -31.13
CA LEU A 445 -9.85 11.92 -31.42
C LEU A 445 -9.74 12.63 -32.73
N LEU A 446 -10.52 12.25 -33.74
CA LEU A 446 -10.54 12.91 -35.04
C LEU A 446 -11.52 14.08 -34.95
N ARG A 447 -11.04 15.27 -35.36
CA ARG A 447 -11.94 16.43 -35.52
C ARG A 447 -12.91 16.12 -36.66
N SER A 448 -14.17 16.40 -36.44
CA SER A 448 -15.26 16.33 -37.45
C SER A 448 -14.97 17.20 -38.62
#